data_04829b3ac868c0a76e7946725dd9ecd1
#
_entry.id   04829b3ac868c0a76e7946725dd9ecd1
#
_cell.length_a   1.000
_cell.length_b   1.000
_cell.length_c   1.000
_cell.angle_alpha   90.00
_cell.angle_beta   90.00
_cell.angle_gamma   90.00
#
_symmetry.space_group_name_H-M   'P 1'
#
loop_
_entity.id
_entity.type
_entity.pdbx_description
1 polymer ?
#
loop_
_entity_poly.entity_id
_entity_poly.type
_entity_poly.pdbx_seq_one_letter_code
_entity_poly.pdbx_strand_id
1 'polypeptide(L)'
;AFDITIIRDIIQIPGIKSEIKGKNNNIGYIRISAFNERTSEKLYKELYIHENNENPSIKGYILDLRRNPGGLLKQAIEVANMFLDYGEIVSTKRPRFEEKINSFEAKRGDFINQKPLIILVNGGSASASEIVAGALQDHNRAIIIGTRTFGKGSVQTLYPINKNNLYFPNSKNLGALKLTTAEYFTPRGRSIQAEGIEPDFVIKQEPTKENNPEIYEVGETQLNEFIKKDSNDKSESGSSAYIPLDSSEDTQLNLAVEIMNDLLLKI
;
A
#
# COMPACT_ATOMS: atom_id res chain seq x y z
N ALA A 1 4.79 19.65 35.66
CA ALA A 1 5.72 19.30 34.60
C ALA A 1 6.74 18.32 35.16
N PHE A 2 7.14 17.32 34.40
CA PHE A 2 8.18 16.35 34.76
C PHE A 2 9.07 16.11 33.54
N ASP A 3 10.34 15.86 33.75
CA ASP A 3 11.32 15.61 32.70
C ASP A 3 11.40 14.12 32.44
N ILE A 4 11.34 13.72 31.15
CA ILE A 4 11.54 12.35 30.70
C ILE A 4 12.76 12.32 29.78
N THR A 5 13.72 11.47 30.10
CA THR A 5 14.84 11.17 29.21
C THR A 5 14.47 10.05 28.26
N ILE A 6 14.47 10.31 26.94
CA ILE A 6 14.23 9.31 25.90
C ILE A 6 15.56 8.96 25.24
N ILE A 7 15.94 7.68 25.30
CA ILE A 7 17.12 7.15 24.62
C ILE A 7 16.68 6.65 23.26
N ARG A 8 17.30 7.14 22.18
CA ARG A 8 17.03 6.66 20.81
C ARG A 8 17.55 5.24 20.65
N ASP A 9 16.70 4.36 20.16
CA ASP A 9 17.05 2.99 19.82
C ASP A 9 16.40 2.58 18.49
N ILE A 10 16.88 1.48 17.89
CA ILE A 10 16.32 0.95 16.65
C ILE A 10 15.12 0.06 17.01
N ILE A 11 13.93 0.63 16.86
CA ILE A 11 12.67 -0.10 17.06
C ILE A 11 12.35 -0.89 15.79
N GLN A 12 12.40 -2.22 15.87
CA GLN A 12 11.95 -3.10 14.80
C GLN A 12 10.45 -3.34 14.95
N ILE A 13 9.64 -2.56 14.25
CA ILE A 13 8.20 -2.84 14.15
C ILE A 13 8.02 -3.99 13.17
N PRO A 14 7.34 -5.09 13.55
CA PRO A 14 6.99 -6.15 12.60
C PRO A 14 6.08 -5.58 11.53
N GLY A 15 6.63 -5.33 10.34
CA GLY A 15 5.87 -4.75 9.22
C GLY A 15 4.96 -5.76 8.51
N ILE A 16 5.13 -7.07 8.79
CA ILE A 16 4.36 -8.16 8.18
C ILE A 16 3.79 -9.05 9.27
N LYS A 17 2.53 -9.41 9.12
CA LYS A 17 1.82 -10.44 9.89
C LYS A 17 1.27 -11.47 8.90
N SER A 18 1.48 -12.75 9.16
CA SER A 18 1.05 -13.85 8.29
C SER A 18 0.17 -14.83 9.09
N GLU A 19 -0.94 -15.26 8.50
CA GLU A 19 -1.88 -16.22 9.07
C GLU A 19 -2.44 -17.12 7.96
N ILE A 20 -2.95 -18.29 8.31
CA ILE A 20 -3.68 -19.16 7.39
C ILE A 20 -5.18 -19.05 7.70
N LYS A 21 -6.00 -18.86 6.68
CA LYS A 21 -7.46 -18.68 6.77
C LYS A 21 -8.21 -19.60 5.79
N GLY A 22 -9.54 -19.47 5.80
CA GLY A 22 -10.44 -20.25 4.96
C GLY A 22 -10.93 -21.54 5.63
N LYS A 23 -12.05 -22.08 5.13
CA LYS A 23 -12.70 -23.29 5.68
C LYS A 23 -11.78 -24.50 5.72
N ASN A 24 -10.86 -24.60 4.74
CA ASN A 24 -9.92 -25.71 4.60
C ASN A 24 -8.48 -25.31 4.97
N ASN A 25 -8.28 -24.19 5.65
CA ASN A 25 -6.95 -23.63 5.96
C ASN A 25 -6.05 -23.52 4.71
N ASN A 26 -6.61 -23.07 3.59
CA ASN A 26 -5.96 -23.03 2.27
C ASN A 26 -5.78 -21.63 1.69
N ILE A 27 -6.02 -20.59 2.50
CA ILE A 27 -5.86 -19.19 2.14
C ILE A 27 -4.72 -18.59 2.95
N GLY A 28 -3.67 -18.12 2.29
CA GLY A 28 -2.59 -17.34 2.91
C GLY A 28 -3.06 -15.90 3.11
N TYR A 29 -3.20 -15.46 4.36
CA TYR A 29 -3.46 -14.07 4.70
C TYR A 29 -2.16 -13.41 5.15
N ILE A 30 -1.78 -12.33 4.47
CA ILE A 30 -0.57 -11.56 4.78
C ILE A 30 -0.93 -10.09 4.89
N ARG A 31 -0.67 -9.50 6.05
CA ARG A 31 -0.83 -8.07 6.27
C ARG A 31 0.51 -7.36 6.24
N ILE A 32 0.59 -6.29 5.44
CA ILE A 32 1.73 -5.37 5.40
C ILE A 32 1.28 -4.05 6.04
N SER A 33 1.89 -3.66 7.17
CA SER A 33 1.53 -2.44 7.90
C SER A 33 2.34 -1.20 7.49
N ALA A 34 3.51 -1.39 6.86
CA ALA A 34 4.34 -0.32 6.29
C ALA A 34 5.39 -0.90 5.33
N PHE A 35 5.83 -0.09 4.36
CA PHE A 35 6.91 -0.46 3.42
C PHE A 35 8.26 0.06 3.93
N ASN A 36 8.91 -0.73 4.78
CA ASN A 36 10.26 -0.48 5.29
C ASN A 36 11.33 -1.25 4.49
N GLU A 37 12.61 -1.06 4.79
CA GLU A 37 13.75 -1.63 4.06
C GLU A 37 13.74 -3.16 3.90
N ARG A 38 13.00 -3.89 4.75
CA ARG A 38 12.98 -5.35 4.78
C ARG A 38 11.61 -5.94 4.44
N THR A 39 10.68 -5.14 3.93
CA THR A 39 9.31 -5.60 3.66
C THR A 39 9.28 -6.68 2.59
N SER A 40 9.96 -6.47 1.46
CA SER A 40 10.02 -7.47 0.38
C SER A 40 10.70 -8.77 0.80
N GLU A 41 11.82 -8.69 1.53
CA GLU A 41 12.52 -9.86 2.08
C GLU A 41 11.60 -10.68 3.00
N LYS A 42 10.89 -10.02 3.91
CA LYS A 42 9.97 -10.68 4.83
C LYS A 42 8.76 -11.28 4.11
N LEU A 43 8.17 -10.55 3.15
CA LEU A 43 7.07 -11.06 2.35
C LEU A 43 7.49 -12.31 1.57
N TYR A 44 8.64 -12.27 0.91
CA TYR A 44 9.18 -13.42 0.20
C TYR A 44 9.32 -14.64 1.13
N LYS A 45 9.83 -14.44 2.33
CA LYS A 45 9.98 -15.52 3.32
C LYS A 45 8.64 -16.14 3.72
N GLU A 46 7.61 -15.32 3.98
CA GLU A 46 6.26 -15.81 4.30
C GLU A 46 5.64 -16.57 3.12
N LEU A 47 5.73 -16.00 1.91
CA LEU A 47 5.26 -16.68 0.70
C LEU A 47 6.00 -18.01 0.47
N TYR A 48 7.31 -18.03 0.66
CA TYR A 48 8.12 -19.25 0.55
C TYR A 48 7.69 -20.33 1.54
N ILE A 49 7.42 -19.94 2.79
CA ILE A 49 6.91 -20.89 3.82
C ILE A 49 5.55 -21.43 3.39
N HIS A 50 4.63 -20.58 2.89
CA HIS A 50 3.30 -20.98 2.45
C HIS A 50 3.35 -21.91 1.23
N GLU A 51 4.21 -21.61 0.25
CA GLU A 51 4.31 -22.39 -0.99
C GLU A 51 4.98 -23.76 -0.79
N ASN A 52 5.87 -23.88 0.21
CA ASN A 52 6.57 -25.12 0.53
C ASN A 52 5.92 -25.91 1.67
N ASN A 53 4.79 -25.44 2.21
CA ASN A 53 4.03 -26.18 3.21
C ASN A 53 3.03 -27.12 2.53
N GLU A 54 3.26 -28.43 2.61
CA GLU A 54 2.38 -29.42 1.98
C GLU A 54 1.04 -29.54 2.72
N ASN A 55 0.98 -29.16 4.01
CA ASN A 55 -0.20 -29.37 4.83
C ASN A 55 -0.40 -28.26 5.87
N PRO A 56 -1.30 -27.28 5.66
CA PRO A 56 -2.23 -27.14 4.52
C PRO A 56 -1.57 -26.52 3.26
N SER A 57 -1.96 -27.01 2.09
CA SER A 57 -1.52 -26.44 0.81
C SER A 57 -2.29 -25.15 0.51
N ILE A 58 -1.59 -24.01 0.43
CA ILE A 58 -2.18 -22.71 0.11
C ILE A 58 -2.60 -22.67 -1.36
N LYS A 59 -3.85 -22.27 -1.61
CA LYS A 59 -4.47 -22.22 -2.94
C LYS A 59 -4.75 -20.80 -3.43
N GLY A 60 -4.76 -19.82 -2.53
CA GLY A 60 -4.99 -18.40 -2.84
C GLY A 60 -4.49 -17.51 -1.72
N TYR A 61 -4.41 -16.20 -2.00
CA TYR A 61 -3.84 -15.23 -1.07
C TYR A 61 -4.74 -14.02 -0.87
N ILE A 62 -4.72 -13.50 0.36
CA ILE A 62 -5.28 -12.19 0.72
C ILE A 62 -4.13 -11.33 1.23
N LEU A 63 -3.83 -10.23 0.53
CA LEU A 63 -2.85 -9.23 0.93
C LEU A 63 -3.58 -8.03 1.56
N ASP A 64 -3.40 -7.82 2.86
CA ASP A 64 -4.05 -6.71 3.57
C ASP A 64 -3.13 -5.50 3.68
N LEU A 65 -3.48 -4.43 2.96
CA LEU A 65 -2.81 -3.14 2.93
C LEU A 65 -3.60 -2.04 3.67
N ARG A 66 -4.67 -2.38 4.37
CA ARG A 66 -5.46 -1.42 5.13
C ARG A 66 -4.62 -0.77 6.24
N ARG A 67 -4.83 0.56 6.44
CA ARG A 67 -4.05 1.39 7.38
C ARG A 67 -2.53 1.33 7.14
N ASN A 68 -2.10 1.05 5.93
CA ASN A 68 -0.69 1.10 5.56
C ASN A 68 -0.38 2.43 4.87
N PRO A 69 0.30 3.37 5.54
CA PRO A 69 0.56 4.72 5.00
C PRO A 69 1.60 4.74 3.87
N GLY A 70 2.07 3.56 3.46
CA GLY A 70 3.10 3.42 2.45
C GLY A 70 4.50 3.28 3.02
N GLY A 71 5.48 3.89 2.36
CA GLY A 71 6.89 3.84 2.72
C GLY A 71 7.79 3.91 1.49
N LEU A 72 8.79 3.04 1.44
CA LEU A 72 9.83 3.08 0.39
C LEU A 72 9.29 2.61 -0.97
N LEU A 73 9.44 3.44 -2.00
CA LEU A 73 9.08 3.12 -3.39
C LEU A 73 9.70 1.81 -3.87
N LYS A 74 10.99 1.62 -3.59
CA LYS A 74 11.71 0.39 -3.96
C LYS A 74 10.99 -0.86 -3.42
N GLN A 75 10.51 -0.80 -2.19
CA GLN A 75 9.82 -1.92 -1.56
C GLN A 75 8.42 -2.18 -2.17
N ALA A 76 7.70 -1.12 -2.57
CA ALA A 76 6.45 -1.27 -3.31
C ALA A 76 6.66 -1.97 -4.66
N ILE A 77 7.70 -1.56 -5.40
CA ILE A 77 8.07 -2.17 -6.68
C ILE A 77 8.43 -3.65 -6.49
N GLU A 78 9.27 -3.98 -5.50
CA GLU A 78 9.68 -5.36 -5.21
C GLU A 78 8.50 -6.23 -4.78
N VAL A 79 7.57 -5.69 -3.97
CA VAL A 79 6.35 -6.40 -3.55
C VAL A 79 5.41 -6.63 -4.73
N ALA A 80 5.13 -5.62 -5.55
CA ALA A 80 4.28 -5.80 -6.75
C ALA A 80 4.89 -6.81 -7.73
N ASN A 81 6.22 -6.75 -7.89
CA ASN A 81 6.96 -7.67 -8.76
C ASN A 81 6.84 -9.15 -8.34
N MET A 82 6.59 -9.46 -7.07
CA MET A 82 6.39 -10.84 -6.61
C MET A 82 5.11 -11.48 -7.15
N PHE A 83 4.19 -10.67 -7.67
CA PHE A 83 2.89 -11.10 -8.18
C PHE A 83 2.71 -10.85 -9.67
N LEU A 84 3.72 -10.31 -10.37
CA LEU A 84 3.67 -9.99 -11.79
C LEU A 84 4.81 -10.65 -12.57
N ASP A 85 4.53 -11.13 -13.76
CA ASP A 85 5.53 -11.69 -14.66
C ASP A 85 6.14 -10.64 -15.60
N TYR A 86 5.40 -9.58 -15.94
CA TYR A 86 5.78 -8.54 -16.89
C TYR A 86 4.93 -7.28 -16.74
N GLY A 87 5.33 -6.24 -17.43
CA GLY A 87 4.60 -4.98 -17.58
C GLY A 87 5.02 -3.92 -16.54
N GLU A 88 4.55 -2.69 -16.78
CA GLU A 88 4.83 -1.57 -15.91
C GLU A 88 4.18 -1.77 -14.52
N ILE A 89 4.91 -1.46 -13.46
CA ILE A 89 4.39 -1.43 -12.08
C ILE A 89 3.91 -0.01 -11.75
N VAL A 90 4.76 0.96 -12.03
CA VAL A 90 4.49 2.38 -11.73
C VAL A 90 5.36 3.25 -12.62
N SER A 91 4.83 4.40 -13.02
CA SER A 91 5.63 5.44 -13.65
C SER A 91 5.55 6.76 -12.89
N THR A 92 6.51 7.65 -13.15
CA THR A 92 6.54 9.00 -12.58
C THR A 92 6.56 10.03 -13.68
N LYS A 93 5.79 11.13 -13.51
CA LYS A 93 5.77 12.28 -14.41
C LYS A 93 5.97 13.57 -13.60
N ARG A 94 6.50 14.61 -14.24
CA ARG A 94 6.55 15.95 -13.63
C ARG A 94 5.16 16.59 -13.66
N PRO A 95 4.73 17.32 -12.61
CA PRO A 95 3.38 17.89 -12.50
C PRO A 95 2.96 18.84 -13.63
N ARG A 96 3.78 19.30 -14.49
CA ARG A 96 3.48 20.24 -15.59
C ARG A 96 3.90 19.76 -16.96
N PHE A 97 4.44 18.53 -17.03
CA PHE A 97 4.94 17.94 -18.25
C PHE A 97 4.38 16.53 -18.36
N GLU A 98 3.78 16.21 -19.49
CA GLU A 98 3.25 14.86 -19.74
C GLU A 98 4.36 13.80 -19.92
N GLU A 99 5.61 14.23 -19.90
CA GLU A 99 6.76 13.37 -20.10
C GLU A 99 7.00 12.46 -18.91
N LYS A 100 7.04 11.15 -19.13
CA LYS A 100 7.50 10.17 -18.15
C LYS A 100 8.96 10.43 -17.80
N ILE A 101 9.26 10.55 -16.49
CA ILE A 101 10.64 10.64 -16.02
C ILE A 101 11.23 9.25 -15.84
N ASN A 102 10.46 8.35 -15.18
CA ASN A 102 10.85 6.97 -14.92
C ASN A 102 9.66 6.05 -15.12
N SER A 103 9.94 4.83 -15.58
CA SER A 103 9.04 3.69 -15.59
C SER A 103 9.72 2.52 -14.90
N PHE A 104 8.99 1.81 -14.07
CA PHE A 104 9.47 0.65 -13.33
C PHE A 104 8.67 -0.56 -13.80
N GLU A 105 9.38 -1.51 -14.39
CA GLU A 105 8.81 -2.71 -15.00
C GLU A 105 8.94 -3.92 -14.07
N ALA A 106 7.95 -4.81 -14.14
CA ALA A 106 8.03 -6.11 -13.50
C ALA A 106 9.09 -6.97 -14.19
N LYS A 107 9.81 -7.73 -13.38
CA LYS A 107 10.72 -8.77 -13.84
C LYS A 107 10.02 -10.10 -13.64
N ARG A 108 10.17 -11.01 -14.60
CA ARG A 108 9.56 -12.33 -14.60
C ARG A 108 9.65 -13.01 -13.23
N GLY A 109 8.53 -13.51 -12.71
CA GLY A 109 8.50 -14.28 -11.49
C GLY A 109 7.28 -14.06 -10.61
N ASP A 110 6.06 -14.26 -11.12
CA ASP A 110 4.91 -14.42 -10.22
C ASP A 110 5.15 -15.58 -9.26
N PHE A 111 5.51 -15.24 -8.04
CA PHE A 111 5.98 -16.17 -7.03
C PHE A 111 4.90 -17.15 -6.56
N ILE A 112 3.63 -16.75 -6.66
CA ILE A 112 2.49 -17.58 -6.26
C ILE A 112 1.85 -18.33 -7.43
N ASN A 113 2.54 -18.40 -8.58
CA ASN A 113 2.14 -19.19 -9.75
C ASN A 113 0.69 -18.95 -10.20
N GLN A 114 0.31 -17.69 -10.37
CA GLN A 114 -1.04 -17.25 -10.80
C GLN A 114 -2.19 -17.68 -9.87
N LYS A 115 -1.91 -18.14 -8.65
CA LYS A 115 -2.95 -18.40 -7.66
C LYS A 115 -3.81 -17.15 -7.44
N PRO A 116 -5.10 -17.28 -7.17
CA PRO A 116 -5.99 -16.16 -6.88
C PRO A 116 -5.43 -15.23 -5.80
N LEU A 117 -5.51 -13.93 -6.03
CA LEU A 117 -5.04 -12.89 -5.13
C LEU A 117 -6.14 -11.84 -4.90
N ILE A 118 -6.42 -11.55 -3.65
CA ILE A 118 -7.28 -10.44 -3.22
C ILE A 118 -6.44 -9.45 -2.44
N ILE A 119 -6.67 -8.16 -2.65
CA ILE A 119 -6.03 -7.09 -1.87
C ILE A 119 -7.08 -6.32 -1.10
N LEU A 120 -6.88 -6.18 0.21
CA LEU A 120 -7.72 -5.33 1.06
C LEU A 120 -7.11 -3.94 1.18
N VAL A 121 -7.92 -2.91 0.94
CA VAL A 121 -7.54 -1.50 1.03
C VAL A 121 -8.58 -0.68 1.79
N ASN A 122 -8.16 0.47 2.33
CA ASN A 122 -9.07 1.46 2.92
C ASN A 122 -8.45 2.87 2.87
N GLY A 123 -9.14 3.87 3.41
CA GLY A 123 -8.66 5.26 3.45
C GLY A 123 -7.28 5.46 4.10
N GLY A 124 -6.83 4.52 4.93
CA GLY A 124 -5.48 4.52 5.49
C GLY A 124 -4.40 3.88 4.60
N SER A 125 -4.77 3.35 3.42
CA SER A 125 -3.84 2.82 2.42
C SER A 125 -3.32 3.97 1.55
N ALA A 126 -2.02 4.27 1.62
CA ALA A 126 -1.46 5.45 0.95
C ALA A 126 -0.13 5.14 0.23
N SER A 127 0.21 5.96 -0.78
CA SER A 127 1.53 5.99 -1.43
C SER A 127 1.98 4.61 -1.95
N ALA A 128 2.99 3.98 -1.34
CA ALA A 128 3.49 2.65 -1.71
C ALA A 128 2.40 1.57 -1.75
N SER A 129 1.40 1.63 -0.85
CA SER A 129 0.24 0.74 -0.85
C SER A 129 -0.61 0.92 -2.10
N GLU A 130 -0.77 2.17 -2.54
CA GLU A 130 -1.54 2.52 -3.73
C GLU A 130 -0.82 2.11 -5.02
N ILE A 131 0.52 2.17 -5.01
CA ILE A 131 1.33 1.65 -6.11
C ILE A 131 1.11 0.14 -6.28
N VAL A 132 1.18 -0.62 -5.18
CA VAL A 132 0.97 -2.08 -5.23
C VAL A 132 -0.46 -2.41 -5.66
N ALA A 133 -1.47 -1.80 -5.02
CA ALA A 133 -2.87 -2.06 -5.34
C ALA A 133 -3.22 -1.66 -6.78
N GLY A 134 -2.79 -0.47 -7.22
CA GLY A 134 -3.05 0.04 -8.57
C GLY A 134 -2.35 -0.76 -9.66
N ALA A 135 -1.11 -1.19 -9.43
CA ALA A 135 -0.40 -2.05 -10.37
C ALA A 135 -1.12 -3.39 -10.56
N LEU A 136 -1.44 -4.09 -9.46
CA LEU A 136 -2.05 -5.41 -9.51
C LEU A 136 -3.50 -5.37 -10.02
N GLN A 137 -4.23 -4.26 -9.75
CA GLN A 137 -5.55 -4.01 -10.34
C GLN A 137 -5.45 -3.79 -11.85
N ASP A 138 -4.57 -2.91 -12.31
CA ASP A 138 -4.44 -2.54 -13.73
C ASP A 138 -4.03 -3.74 -14.60
N HIS A 139 -3.24 -4.66 -14.04
CA HIS A 139 -2.88 -5.93 -14.68
C HIS A 139 -3.97 -7.01 -14.55
N ASN A 140 -5.10 -6.74 -13.90
CA ASN A 140 -6.14 -7.73 -13.56
C ASN A 140 -5.54 -8.93 -12.79
N ARG A 141 -4.45 -8.72 -12.03
CA ARG A 141 -3.78 -9.77 -11.26
C ARG A 141 -4.43 -10.02 -9.91
N ALA A 142 -5.04 -9.00 -9.32
CA ALA A 142 -5.71 -9.09 -8.04
C ALA A 142 -7.09 -8.43 -8.09
N ILE A 143 -8.00 -8.91 -7.25
CA ILE A 143 -9.27 -8.27 -6.95
C ILE A 143 -9.07 -7.34 -5.75
N ILE A 144 -9.44 -6.08 -5.88
CA ILE A 144 -9.31 -5.08 -4.81
C ILE A 144 -10.64 -4.96 -4.07
N ILE A 145 -10.62 -5.13 -2.75
CA ILE A 145 -11.81 -5.06 -1.88
C ILE A 145 -11.59 -4.04 -0.77
N GLY A 146 -12.62 -3.29 -0.44
CA GLY A 146 -12.58 -2.34 0.68
C GLY A 146 -13.18 -0.99 0.37
N THR A 147 -12.51 0.08 0.74
CA THR A 147 -12.90 1.45 0.40
C THR A 147 -11.77 2.18 -0.30
N ARG A 148 -12.08 3.27 -1.01
CA ARG A 148 -11.10 4.08 -1.75
C ARG A 148 -9.88 4.39 -0.89
N THR A 149 -8.70 4.33 -1.48
CA THR A 149 -7.44 4.63 -0.80
C THR A 149 -7.23 6.13 -0.62
N PHE A 150 -6.17 6.52 0.07
CA PHE A 150 -5.90 7.88 0.52
C PHE A 150 -5.73 8.90 -0.63
N GLY A 151 -5.09 8.52 -1.73
CA GLY A 151 -4.82 9.40 -2.88
C GLY A 151 -3.48 10.14 -2.82
N LYS A 152 -2.45 9.56 -2.21
CA LYS A 152 -1.12 10.18 -2.14
C LYS A 152 -0.25 9.77 -3.32
N GLY A 153 -0.36 10.53 -4.41
CA GLY A 153 0.43 10.34 -5.62
C GLY A 153 1.73 11.13 -5.71
N SER A 154 2.04 11.99 -4.74
CA SER A 154 3.21 12.86 -4.77
C SER A 154 4.52 12.13 -4.49
N VAL A 155 5.53 12.32 -5.37
CA VAL A 155 6.92 11.86 -5.20
C VAL A 155 7.72 12.93 -4.47
N GLN A 156 8.30 12.59 -3.32
CA GLN A 156 9.13 13.50 -2.56
C GLN A 156 10.61 13.11 -2.67
N THR A 157 11.43 14.03 -3.18
CA THR A 157 12.88 13.86 -3.31
C THR A 157 13.58 14.58 -2.17
N LEU A 158 14.55 13.88 -1.54
CA LEU A 158 15.42 14.45 -0.52
C LEU A 158 16.71 14.93 -1.16
N TYR A 159 16.98 16.23 -1.03
CA TYR A 159 18.22 16.85 -1.46
C TYR A 159 19.09 17.12 -0.23
N PRO A 160 20.15 16.31 0.03
CA PRO A 160 21.02 16.55 1.17
C PRO A 160 21.76 17.87 1.00
N ILE A 161 21.76 18.68 2.06
CA ILE A 161 22.50 19.96 2.12
C ILE A 161 23.90 19.63 2.62
N ASN A 162 24.85 19.45 1.68
CA ASN A 162 26.21 19.03 1.99
C ASN A 162 27.16 20.21 2.17
N LYS A 163 28.30 19.96 2.87
CA LYS A 163 29.41 20.89 3.12
C LYS A 163 30.03 21.55 1.89
N ASN A 164 29.89 20.92 0.73
CA ASN A 164 30.47 21.41 -0.54
C ASN A 164 29.59 22.44 -1.24
N ASN A 165 28.49 22.87 -0.62
CA ASN A 165 27.69 23.95 -1.17
C ASN A 165 28.43 25.28 -0.91
N LEU A 166 28.76 25.99 -1.98
CA LEU A 166 29.50 27.28 -1.98
C LEU A 166 28.95 28.35 -1.01
N TYR A 167 27.67 28.22 -0.62
CA TYR A 167 27.01 29.16 0.28
C TYR A 167 27.17 28.84 1.77
N PHE A 168 27.59 27.60 2.17
CA PHE A 168 27.72 27.17 3.56
C PHE A 168 28.96 26.31 3.82
N PRO A 169 30.20 26.85 3.66
CA PRO A 169 31.42 26.04 3.67
C PRO A 169 31.79 25.40 5.01
N ASN A 170 31.18 25.80 6.13
CA ASN A 170 31.57 25.40 7.49
C ASN A 170 30.52 24.55 8.24
N SER A 171 29.43 24.15 7.59
CA SER A 171 28.35 23.44 8.26
C SER A 171 28.49 21.92 8.18
N LYS A 172 28.58 21.29 9.35
CA LYS A 172 28.52 19.83 9.51
C LYS A 172 27.04 19.41 9.55
N ASN A 173 26.51 18.71 8.53
CA ASN A 173 25.15 18.18 8.48
C ASN A 173 24.04 19.23 8.67
N LEU A 174 23.74 19.99 7.63
CA LEU A 174 22.62 20.95 7.62
C LEU A 174 21.24 20.30 7.46
N GLY A 175 21.16 18.96 7.29
CA GLY A 175 19.92 18.27 7.00
C GLY A 175 19.70 18.04 5.51
N ALA A 176 18.45 17.95 5.11
CA ALA A 176 18.05 17.75 3.72
C ALA A 176 16.79 18.58 3.40
N LEU A 177 16.72 19.08 2.18
CA LEU A 177 15.54 19.71 1.63
C LEU A 177 14.65 18.62 1.02
N LYS A 178 13.38 18.54 1.43
CA LYS A 178 12.38 17.62 0.93
C LYS A 178 11.44 18.37 -0.01
N LEU A 179 11.45 18.03 -1.29
CA LEU A 179 10.63 18.67 -2.32
C LEU A 179 9.77 17.64 -3.06
N THR A 180 8.54 18.03 -3.42
CA THR A 180 7.72 17.28 -4.37
C THR A 180 8.23 17.55 -5.78
N THR A 181 8.66 16.50 -6.47
CA THR A 181 9.33 16.60 -7.78
C THR A 181 8.59 15.87 -8.91
N ALA A 182 7.68 14.97 -8.58
CA ALA A 182 6.93 14.19 -9.55
C ALA A 182 5.63 13.65 -8.94
N GLU A 183 4.81 13.02 -9.76
CA GLU A 183 3.61 12.28 -9.37
C GLU A 183 3.69 10.85 -9.88
N TYR A 184 3.08 9.93 -9.11
CA TYR A 184 2.94 8.52 -9.48
C TYR A 184 1.72 8.28 -10.36
N PHE A 185 1.91 7.39 -11.33
CA PHE A 185 0.86 6.91 -12.24
C PHE A 185 0.85 5.39 -12.27
N THR A 186 -0.36 4.82 -12.29
CA THR A 186 -0.55 3.39 -12.45
C THR A 186 -0.20 2.94 -13.88
N PRO A 187 -0.05 1.64 -14.17
CA PRO A 187 0.25 1.13 -15.51
C PRO A 187 -0.69 1.63 -16.59
N ARG A 188 -1.98 1.79 -16.30
CA ARG A 188 -2.98 2.36 -17.24
C ARG A 188 -2.94 3.88 -17.33
N GLY A 189 -2.00 4.53 -16.66
CA GLY A 189 -1.81 5.98 -16.70
C GLY A 189 -2.75 6.78 -15.83
N ARG A 190 -3.47 6.15 -14.88
CA ARG A 190 -4.28 6.85 -13.88
C ARG A 190 -3.37 7.55 -12.87
N SER A 191 -3.67 8.81 -12.54
CA SER A 191 -2.98 9.49 -11.44
C SER A 191 -3.49 8.96 -10.10
N ILE A 192 -2.57 8.74 -9.17
CA ILE A 192 -2.93 8.40 -7.78
C ILE A 192 -3.27 9.67 -6.99
N GLN A 193 -2.69 10.83 -7.38
CA GLN A 193 -2.82 12.09 -6.63
C GLN A 193 -4.28 12.54 -6.51
N ALA A 194 -4.74 12.68 -5.28
CA ALA A 194 -6.10 13.07 -4.89
C ALA A 194 -7.23 12.09 -5.29
N GLU A 195 -6.97 11.15 -6.20
CA GLU A 195 -7.96 10.17 -6.67
C GLU A 195 -7.91 8.87 -5.86
N GLY A 196 -6.68 8.41 -5.53
CA GLY A 196 -6.49 7.10 -4.90
C GLY A 196 -6.79 5.94 -5.85
N ILE A 197 -6.94 4.76 -5.26
CA ILE A 197 -7.34 3.54 -5.95
C ILE A 197 -8.75 3.17 -5.49
N GLU A 198 -9.70 3.15 -6.43
CA GLU A 198 -11.04 2.62 -6.18
C GLU A 198 -11.01 1.09 -6.18
N PRO A 199 -11.58 0.45 -5.14
CA PRO A 199 -11.66 -1.00 -5.12
C PRO A 199 -12.68 -1.53 -6.13
N ASP A 200 -12.47 -2.77 -6.59
CA ASP A 200 -13.41 -3.47 -7.47
C ASP A 200 -14.72 -3.81 -6.73
N PHE A 201 -14.62 -4.07 -5.41
CA PHE A 201 -15.77 -4.24 -4.52
C PHE A 201 -15.70 -3.24 -3.38
N VAL A 202 -16.58 -2.24 -3.42
CA VAL A 202 -16.68 -1.21 -2.38
C VAL A 202 -17.44 -1.75 -1.18
N ILE A 203 -16.73 -2.02 -0.09
CA ILE A 203 -17.29 -2.54 1.16
C ILE A 203 -16.90 -1.61 2.31
N LYS A 204 -17.89 -0.94 2.87
CA LYS A 204 -17.70 -0.09 4.05
C LYS A 204 -17.55 -0.94 5.30
N GLN A 205 -16.64 -0.55 6.17
CA GLN A 205 -16.50 -1.09 7.52
C GLN A 205 -17.03 -0.07 8.50
N GLU A 206 -18.17 -0.36 9.09
CA GLU A 206 -18.76 0.50 10.11
C GLU A 206 -18.25 0.11 11.51
N PRO A 207 -17.99 1.08 12.39
CA PRO A 207 -17.63 0.79 13.77
C PRO A 207 -18.82 0.20 14.51
N THR A 208 -18.55 -0.75 15.39
CA THR A 208 -19.57 -1.27 16.29
C THR A 208 -19.93 -0.25 17.36
N LYS A 209 -21.17 -0.31 17.89
CA LYS A 209 -21.71 0.68 18.85
C LYS A 209 -20.91 0.79 20.15
N GLU A 210 -20.12 -0.24 20.51
CA GLU A 210 -19.31 -0.27 21.73
C GLU A 210 -17.93 0.37 21.58
N ASN A 211 -17.39 0.40 20.37
CA ASN A 211 -16.09 1.00 20.05
C ASN A 211 -16.32 2.16 19.09
N ASN A 212 -16.78 3.30 19.60
CA ASN A 212 -16.89 4.52 18.80
C ASN A 212 -15.54 5.27 18.73
N PRO A 213 -14.54 4.78 18.00
CA PRO A 213 -13.45 5.63 17.58
C PRO A 213 -14.07 6.64 16.62
N GLU A 214 -13.79 7.92 16.81
CA GLU A 214 -14.11 8.94 15.83
C GLU A 214 -13.70 8.40 14.46
N ILE A 215 -14.68 8.21 13.56
CA ILE A 215 -14.45 7.69 12.21
C ILE A 215 -13.80 8.84 11.48
N TYR A 216 -12.47 8.83 11.42
CA TYR A 216 -11.76 9.76 10.57
C TYR A 216 -11.84 9.22 9.13
N GLU A 217 -12.69 9.84 8.32
CA GLU A 217 -12.51 9.76 6.88
C GLU A 217 -11.18 10.42 6.56
N VAL A 218 -10.28 9.70 5.89
CA VAL A 218 -8.95 10.20 5.56
C VAL A 218 -8.72 10.16 4.06
N GLY A 219 -8.13 11.22 3.54
CA GLY A 219 -7.77 11.33 2.14
C GLY A 219 -6.88 12.54 1.90
N GLU A 220 -6.10 12.53 0.81
CA GLU A 220 -5.17 13.61 0.47
C GLU A 220 -5.89 14.95 0.32
N THR A 221 -7.11 14.96 -0.19
CA THR A 221 -7.94 16.17 -0.39
C THR A 221 -8.34 16.88 0.90
N GLN A 222 -8.25 16.20 2.05
CA GLN A 222 -8.55 16.76 3.37
C GLN A 222 -7.35 17.47 4.00
N LEU A 223 -6.17 17.36 3.42
CA LEU A 223 -4.97 18.05 3.91
C LEU A 223 -4.99 19.51 3.49
N ASN A 224 -4.58 20.42 4.42
CA ASN A 224 -4.57 21.86 4.17
C ASN A 224 -3.64 22.30 3.02
N GLU A 225 -2.66 21.48 2.67
CA GLU A 225 -1.61 21.76 1.67
C GLU A 225 -1.56 20.69 0.57
N PHE A 226 -2.71 20.14 0.14
CA PHE A 226 -2.69 19.18 -0.95
C PHE A 226 -2.46 19.84 -2.32
N ILE A 227 -1.85 19.10 -3.23
CA ILE A 227 -1.64 19.54 -4.61
C ILE A 227 -2.94 19.38 -5.37
N LYS A 228 -3.60 20.51 -5.70
CA LYS A 228 -4.81 20.51 -6.54
C LYS A 228 -4.46 20.13 -7.97
N LYS A 229 -5.28 19.26 -8.57
CA LYS A 229 -5.16 18.90 -9.98
C LYS A 229 -5.64 20.04 -10.87
N ASP A 230 -6.90 20.36 -10.87
CA ASP A 230 -7.49 21.46 -11.64
C ASP A 230 -8.66 22.07 -10.86
N SER A 231 -9.00 23.33 -11.18
CA SER A 231 -9.99 24.13 -10.45
C SER A 231 -11.45 23.63 -10.51
N ASN A 232 -11.72 22.54 -11.24
CA ASN A 232 -13.05 21.92 -11.40
C ASN A 232 -13.22 20.57 -10.69
N ASP A 233 -12.19 20.04 -10.04
CA ASP A 233 -12.30 18.78 -9.30
C ASP A 233 -13.15 18.99 -8.04
N LYS A 234 -14.30 18.33 -8.01
CA LYS A 234 -15.04 18.11 -6.77
C LYS A 234 -14.16 17.24 -5.90
N SER A 235 -13.59 17.83 -4.84
CA SER A 235 -12.86 17.08 -3.82
C SER A 235 -13.82 16.05 -3.22
N GLU A 236 -13.70 14.79 -3.62
CA GLU A 236 -14.42 13.73 -2.95
C GLU A 236 -13.94 13.63 -1.50
N SER A 237 -14.85 13.41 -0.57
CA SER A 237 -14.51 13.14 0.82
C SER A 237 -13.59 11.93 0.92
N GLY A 238 -12.68 11.92 1.90
CA GLY A 238 -11.85 10.76 2.20
C GLY A 238 -12.67 9.50 2.50
N SER A 239 -12.04 8.39 2.73
CA SER A 239 -12.69 7.16 3.15
C SER A 239 -12.21 6.67 4.52
N SER A 240 -13.02 5.83 5.18
CA SER A 240 -12.72 5.33 6.51
C SER A 240 -11.44 4.48 6.53
N ALA A 241 -10.58 4.72 7.52
CA ALA A 241 -9.41 3.89 7.82
C ALA A 241 -9.66 2.88 8.95
N TYR A 242 -10.91 2.73 9.40
CA TYR A 242 -11.26 1.83 10.50
C TYR A 242 -11.05 0.36 10.14
N ILE A 243 -10.52 -0.41 11.09
CA ILE A 243 -10.43 -1.88 11.07
C ILE A 243 -10.84 -2.35 12.47
N PRO A 244 -11.80 -3.29 12.60
CA PRO A 244 -12.19 -3.85 13.89
C PRO A 244 -11.03 -4.56 14.60
N LEU A 245 -11.06 -4.54 15.93
CA LEU A 245 -10.11 -5.32 16.74
C LEU A 245 -10.46 -6.82 16.70
N ASP A 246 -11.76 -7.14 16.72
CA ASP A 246 -12.23 -8.49 16.54
C ASP A 246 -12.38 -8.81 15.05
N SER A 247 -11.67 -9.82 14.58
CA SER A 247 -11.71 -10.26 13.19
C SER A 247 -13.07 -10.84 12.78
N SER A 248 -13.92 -11.25 13.72
CA SER A 248 -15.28 -11.71 13.44
C SER A 248 -16.18 -10.58 12.95
N GLU A 249 -15.89 -9.34 13.36
CA GLU A 249 -16.58 -8.12 12.97
C GLU A 249 -16.01 -7.47 11.69
N ASP A 250 -14.90 -8.00 11.17
CA ASP A 250 -14.24 -7.48 9.97
C ASP A 250 -14.97 -7.91 8.70
N THR A 251 -15.98 -7.12 8.30
CA THR A 251 -16.81 -7.41 7.13
C THR A 251 -16.01 -7.47 5.83
N GLN A 252 -14.98 -6.63 5.68
CA GLN A 252 -14.12 -6.61 4.51
C GLN A 252 -13.29 -7.90 4.41
N LEU A 253 -12.67 -8.32 5.51
CA LEU A 253 -11.89 -9.55 5.55
C LEU A 253 -12.76 -10.78 5.38
N ASN A 254 -13.92 -10.83 6.05
CA ASN A 254 -14.86 -11.96 5.97
C ASN A 254 -15.36 -12.16 4.54
N LEU A 255 -15.73 -11.06 3.85
CA LEU A 255 -16.13 -11.12 2.46
C LEU A 255 -14.96 -11.56 1.54
N ALA A 256 -13.74 -11.06 1.78
CA ALA A 256 -12.58 -11.48 1.01
C ALA A 256 -12.32 -13.00 1.14
N VAL A 257 -12.48 -13.55 2.35
CA VAL A 257 -12.36 -15.00 2.59
C VAL A 257 -13.49 -15.77 1.89
N GLU A 258 -14.71 -15.25 1.89
CA GLU A 258 -15.86 -15.84 1.20
C GLU A 258 -15.64 -15.87 -0.31
N ILE A 259 -15.30 -14.73 -0.93
CA ILE A 259 -15.00 -14.64 -2.37
C ILE A 259 -13.83 -15.57 -2.74
N MET A 260 -12.78 -15.64 -1.92
CA MET A 260 -11.65 -16.52 -2.18
C MET A 260 -12.10 -18.00 -2.13
N ASN A 261 -12.91 -18.41 -1.16
CA ASN A 261 -13.43 -19.77 -1.10
C ASN A 261 -14.24 -20.11 -2.35
N ASP A 262 -15.07 -19.17 -2.84
CA ASP A 262 -15.89 -19.38 -4.05
C ASP A 262 -15.03 -19.46 -5.33
N LEU A 263 -13.97 -18.66 -5.42
CA LEU A 263 -12.99 -18.75 -6.50
C LEU A 263 -12.31 -20.12 -6.51
N LEU A 264 -11.90 -20.61 -5.34
CA LEU A 264 -11.21 -21.90 -5.20
C LEU A 264 -12.09 -23.12 -5.46
N LEU A 265 -13.41 -22.97 -5.41
CA LEU A 265 -14.37 -24.04 -5.81
C LEU A 265 -14.53 -24.17 -7.32
N LYS A 266 -14.09 -23.16 -8.10
CA LYS A 266 -14.22 -23.12 -9.57
C LYS A 266 -12.94 -23.53 -10.30
N ILE A 267 -11.85 -23.70 -9.57
CA ILE A 267 -10.54 -24.15 -10.06
C ILE A 267 -10.32 -25.62 -9.69
#